data_f48c0916354609ea21544c0d6b7a4826
#
_entry.id   f48c0916354609ea21544c0d6b7a4826
#
_cell.length_a   1.000
_cell.length_b   1.000
_cell.length_c   1.000
_cell.angle_alpha   90.00
_cell.angle_beta   90.00
_cell.angle_gamma   90.00
#
_symmetry.space_group_name_H-M   'P 1'
#
loop_
_entity.id
_entity.type
_entity.pdbx_description
1 polymer ?
#
loop_
_entity_poly.entity_id
_entity_poly.type
_entity_poly.pdbx_seq_one_letter_code
_entity_poly.pdbx_strand_id
1 'polypeptide(L)'
;ISTRDWSSDVCSSDLKAPGTWGSAAGLLWWALVVRLAHQKGGPHEFIFDALVVLMAILLCGVAAAFIGKKDPSEVILDEFAAMPLVFLFNPYVHGGKSALLFILLGFLLFRLFDITKPFGIKALEKLPGGLGIVLDDVMAAIYANLVLHGVAWLWATL
;
A
#
# COMPACT_ATOMS: atom_id res chain seq x y z
N ILE A 1 8.37 23.13 -38.45
CA ILE A 1 8.97 23.23 -37.09
C ILE A 1 8.23 22.22 -36.25
N SER A 2 8.90 21.07 -36.04
CA SER A 2 8.36 19.98 -35.21
C SER A 2 8.31 20.48 -33.76
N THR A 3 7.12 20.65 -33.23
CA THR A 3 6.92 20.80 -31.79
C THR A 3 7.28 19.47 -31.16
N ARG A 4 8.48 19.36 -30.64
CA ARG A 4 8.91 18.25 -29.81
C ARG A 4 8.00 18.25 -28.57
N ASP A 5 7.27 17.17 -28.42
CA ASP A 5 6.34 16.96 -27.29
C ASP A 5 7.17 16.71 -26.02
N TRP A 6 7.52 17.79 -25.32
CA TRP A 6 8.32 17.76 -24.10
C TRP A 6 7.61 17.05 -22.94
N SER A 7 6.29 16.79 -23.09
CA SER A 7 5.49 16.16 -22.05
C SER A 7 5.71 14.65 -21.92
N SER A 8 6.13 14.00 -23.02
CA SER A 8 6.33 12.55 -23.04
C SER A 8 7.70 12.09 -22.57
N ASP A 9 8.73 12.97 -22.64
CA ASP A 9 10.11 12.57 -22.37
C ASP A 9 10.58 12.86 -20.93
N VAL A 10 9.86 13.69 -20.17
CA VAL A 10 10.26 14.09 -18.82
C VAL A 10 9.62 13.24 -17.72
N CYS A 11 8.53 12.55 -18.01
CA CYS A 11 7.78 11.77 -17.01
C CYS A 11 7.84 10.24 -17.21
N SER A 12 8.40 9.77 -18.32
CA SER A 12 8.56 8.33 -18.58
C SER A 12 9.89 7.76 -18.10
N SER A 13 10.72 8.60 -17.50
CA SER A 13 12.05 8.23 -17.09
C SER A 13 12.07 7.68 -15.68
N ASP A 14 12.56 6.50 -15.56
CA ASP A 14 13.61 6.09 -14.67
C ASP A 14 13.23 5.43 -13.34
N LEU A 15 12.00 5.45 -12.87
CA LEU A 15 11.61 4.56 -11.78
C LEU A 15 11.10 3.23 -12.37
N LYS A 16 12.01 2.29 -12.56
CA LYS A 16 11.62 0.89 -12.80
C LYS A 16 10.80 0.45 -11.60
N ALA A 17 9.52 0.08 -11.84
CA ALA A 17 8.55 -0.33 -10.82
C ALA A 17 8.19 0.77 -9.78
N PRO A 18 7.48 1.86 -10.19
CA PRO A 18 7.11 2.96 -9.28
C PRO A 18 6.31 2.47 -8.06
N GLY A 19 5.46 1.49 -8.22
CA GLY A 19 4.70 0.87 -7.15
C GLY A 19 5.54 0.20 -6.07
N THR A 20 6.65 -0.42 -6.43
CA THR A 20 7.56 -0.98 -5.41
C THR A 20 8.17 0.12 -4.54
N TRP A 21 8.43 1.29 -5.10
CA TRP A 21 8.92 2.45 -4.34
C TRP A 21 7.82 3.04 -3.44
N GLY A 22 6.57 3.08 -3.90
CA GLY A 22 5.40 3.47 -3.10
C GLY A 22 5.22 2.58 -1.89
N SER A 23 5.23 1.27 -2.10
CA SER A 23 5.12 0.27 -1.04
C SER A 23 6.30 0.34 -0.06
N ALA A 24 7.54 0.52 -0.54
CA ALA A 24 8.72 0.67 0.30
C ALA A 24 8.66 1.96 1.15
N ALA A 25 8.20 3.06 0.57
CA ALA A 25 7.99 4.32 1.30
C ALA A 25 6.89 4.17 2.37
N GLY A 26 5.80 3.47 2.06
CA GLY A 26 4.73 3.15 3.01
C GLY A 26 5.22 2.28 4.17
N LEU A 27 6.08 1.31 3.89
CA LEU A 27 6.73 0.49 4.92
C LEU A 27 7.63 1.32 5.84
N LEU A 28 8.43 2.23 5.28
CA LEU A 28 9.28 3.13 6.07
C LEU A 28 8.44 4.08 6.92
N TRP A 29 7.35 4.60 6.36
CA TRP A 29 6.40 5.44 7.07
C TRP A 29 5.76 4.70 8.25
N TRP A 30 5.23 3.49 8.01
CA TRP A 30 4.69 2.65 9.08
C TRP A 30 5.72 2.39 10.19
N ALA A 31 6.95 2.01 9.82
CA ALA A 31 8.02 1.75 10.79
C ALA A 31 8.36 3.00 11.62
N LEU A 32 8.34 4.18 11.01
CA LEU A 32 8.56 5.46 11.68
C LEU A 32 7.42 5.76 12.67
N VAL A 33 6.18 5.63 12.24
CA VAL A 33 4.99 5.90 13.08
C VAL A 33 4.96 4.96 14.27
N VAL A 34 5.17 3.65 14.06
CA VAL A 34 5.21 2.66 15.14
C VAL A 34 6.34 2.94 16.12
N ARG A 35 7.52 3.35 15.64
CA ARG A 35 8.66 3.70 16.50
C ARG A 35 8.41 4.98 17.32
N LEU A 36 7.89 6.02 16.69
CA LEU A 36 7.68 7.33 17.34
C LEU A 36 6.52 7.27 18.32
N ALA A 37 5.47 6.54 18.00
CA ALA A 37 4.29 6.43 18.83
C ALA A 37 4.44 5.42 19.97
N HIS A 38 5.52 4.62 20.01
CA HIS A 38 5.68 3.47 20.93
C HIS A 38 4.44 2.56 20.97
N GLN A 39 3.71 2.51 19.87
CA GLN A 39 2.41 1.83 19.80
C GLN A 39 2.63 0.36 19.45
N LYS A 40 2.15 -0.51 20.30
CA LYS A 40 2.15 -1.97 20.10
C LYS A 40 0.85 -2.42 19.43
N GLY A 41 0.46 -1.77 18.36
CA GLY A 41 -0.81 -2.05 17.68
C GLY A 41 -2.04 -1.77 18.57
N GLY A 42 -3.06 -1.14 18.02
CA GLY A 42 -4.26 -0.86 18.78
C GLY A 42 -5.31 -0.09 17.99
N PRO A 43 -6.44 0.25 18.61
CA PRO A 43 -7.51 0.98 17.93
C PRO A 43 -7.07 2.31 17.31
N HIS A 44 -6.08 2.96 17.91
CA HIS A 44 -5.53 4.23 17.43
C HIS A 44 -4.78 4.07 16.12
N GLU A 45 -4.02 2.98 15.95
CA GLU A 45 -3.34 2.65 14.68
C GLU A 45 -4.35 2.47 13.57
N PHE A 46 -5.39 1.67 13.81
CA PHE A 46 -6.47 1.48 12.86
C PHE A 46 -7.16 2.79 12.44
N ILE A 47 -7.48 3.67 13.40
CA ILE A 47 -8.12 4.97 13.10
C ILE A 47 -7.18 5.83 12.26
N PHE A 48 -5.90 5.85 12.61
CA PHE A 48 -4.90 6.63 11.88
C PHE A 48 -4.75 6.12 10.43
N ASP A 49 -4.60 4.81 10.24
CA ASP A 49 -4.48 4.20 8.92
C ASP A 49 -5.76 4.43 8.08
N ALA A 50 -6.93 4.33 8.69
CA ALA A 50 -8.20 4.62 8.01
C ALA A 50 -8.27 6.08 7.53
N LEU A 51 -7.78 7.05 8.32
CA LEU A 51 -7.68 8.44 7.91
C LEU A 51 -6.68 8.64 6.77
N VAL A 52 -5.54 7.97 6.80
CA VAL A 52 -4.53 8.03 5.72
C VAL A 52 -5.11 7.46 4.43
N VAL A 53 -5.82 6.32 4.48
CA VAL A 53 -6.52 5.74 3.31
C VAL A 53 -7.60 6.69 2.78
N LEU A 54 -8.40 7.30 3.64
CA LEU A 54 -9.41 8.29 3.23
C LEU A 54 -8.76 9.48 2.50
N MET A 55 -7.68 10.01 3.05
CA MET A 55 -6.92 11.08 2.41
C MET A 55 -6.33 10.64 1.06
N ALA A 56 -5.81 9.42 0.97
CA ALA A 56 -5.31 8.87 -0.29
C ALA A 56 -6.42 8.78 -1.34
N ILE A 57 -7.62 8.32 -0.99
CA ILE A 57 -8.77 8.27 -1.91
C ILE A 57 -9.09 9.68 -2.46
N LEU A 58 -9.11 10.69 -1.61
CA LEU A 58 -9.39 12.06 -2.03
C LEU A 58 -8.29 12.61 -2.95
N LEU A 59 -7.03 12.44 -2.56
CA LEU A 59 -5.88 12.97 -3.30
C LEU A 59 -5.68 12.24 -4.64
N CYS A 60 -5.77 10.90 -4.67
CA CYS A 60 -5.70 10.12 -5.90
C CYS A 60 -6.85 10.47 -6.85
N GLY A 61 -8.06 10.70 -6.32
CA GLY A 61 -9.20 11.13 -7.12
C GLY A 61 -8.96 12.49 -7.77
N VAL A 62 -8.42 13.46 -7.03
CA VAL A 62 -8.05 14.78 -7.55
C VAL A 62 -6.93 14.66 -8.57
N ALA A 63 -5.86 13.89 -8.28
CA ALA A 63 -4.75 13.68 -9.20
C ALA A 63 -5.21 13.06 -10.52
N ALA A 64 -6.04 11.99 -10.47
CA ALA A 64 -6.59 11.36 -11.65
C ALA A 64 -7.41 12.33 -12.52
N ALA A 65 -8.20 13.21 -11.89
CA ALA A 65 -8.98 14.23 -12.59
C ALA A 65 -8.07 15.26 -13.26
N PHE A 66 -6.98 15.69 -12.62
CA PHE A 66 -6.02 16.64 -13.20
C PHE A 66 -5.21 16.02 -14.35
N ILE A 67 -4.77 14.77 -14.19
CA ILE A 67 -3.96 14.05 -15.21
C ILE A 67 -4.86 13.63 -16.38
N GLY A 68 -6.17 13.51 -16.17
CA GLY A 68 -7.12 13.04 -17.19
C GLY A 68 -7.01 11.55 -17.50
N LYS A 69 -6.37 10.78 -16.63
CA LYS A 69 -6.26 9.32 -16.68
C LYS A 69 -7.06 8.69 -15.55
N LYS A 70 -7.66 7.53 -15.80
CA LYS A 70 -8.46 6.82 -14.79
C LYS A 70 -7.57 6.25 -13.67
N ASP A 71 -6.41 5.75 -14.04
CA ASP A 71 -5.40 5.15 -13.14
C ASP A 71 -4.01 5.60 -13.63
N PRO A 72 -3.53 6.75 -13.13
CA PRO A 72 -2.23 7.25 -13.51
C PRO A 72 -1.13 6.48 -12.80
N SER A 73 -0.26 5.81 -13.55
CA SER A 73 0.91 5.07 -13.03
C SER A 73 1.92 5.94 -12.28
N GLU A 74 1.76 7.25 -12.35
CA GLU A 74 2.55 8.25 -11.65
C GLU A 74 2.09 8.45 -10.20
N VAL A 75 0.90 7.95 -9.84
CA VAL A 75 0.36 8.00 -8.47
C VAL A 75 0.85 6.75 -7.73
N ILE A 76 1.54 6.95 -6.62
CA ILE A 76 2.10 5.91 -5.74
C ILE A 76 1.55 6.03 -4.31
N LEU A 77 0.59 6.94 -4.12
CA LEU A 77 0.04 7.26 -2.80
C LEU A 77 -0.91 6.18 -2.29
N ASP A 78 -1.56 5.47 -3.19
CA ASP A 78 -2.41 4.30 -2.96
C ASP A 78 -1.66 3.17 -2.25
N GLU A 79 -0.54 2.73 -2.82
CA GLU A 79 0.32 1.71 -2.23
C GLU A 79 0.95 2.19 -0.91
N PHE A 80 1.38 3.47 -0.86
CA PHE A 80 1.90 4.07 0.36
C PHE A 80 0.87 4.01 1.50
N ALA A 81 -0.39 4.33 1.21
CA ALA A 81 -1.48 4.35 2.19
C ALA A 81 -1.95 2.94 2.59
N ALA A 82 -1.89 1.97 1.66
CA ALA A 82 -2.34 0.61 1.90
C ALA A 82 -1.31 -0.23 2.68
N MET A 83 -0.01 0.05 2.52
CA MET A 83 1.06 -0.76 3.11
C MET A 83 0.98 -0.92 4.65
N PRO A 84 0.65 0.10 5.46
CA PRO A 84 0.48 -0.04 6.91
C PRO A 84 -0.57 -1.07 7.31
N LEU A 85 -1.67 -1.20 6.55
CA LEU A 85 -2.76 -2.14 6.84
C LEU A 85 -2.32 -3.60 6.86
N VAL A 86 -1.23 -3.95 6.15
CA VAL A 86 -0.66 -5.30 6.13
C VAL A 86 -0.25 -5.75 7.52
N PHE A 87 0.21 -4.82 8.36
CA PHE A 87 0.80 -5.10 9.67
C PHE A 87 -0.17 -4.89 10.83
N LEU A 88 -1.38 -4.44 10.53
CA LEU A 88 -2.36 -4.08 11.53
C LEU A 88 -2.65 -5.27 12.46
N PHE A 89 -2.58 -5.04 13.78
CA PHE A 89 -2.83 -6.03 14.84
C PHE A 89 -1.90 -7.25 14.87
N ASN A 90 -0.81 -7.27 14.08
CA ASN A 90 0.12 -8.40 14.10
C ASN A 90 1.16 -8.25 15.22
N PRO A 91 1.21 -9.17 16.19
CA PRO A 91 2.08 -9.02 17.37
C PRO A 91 3.57 -9.18 17.04
N TYR A 92 3.94 -9.84 15.94
CA TYR A 92 5.32 -10.17 15.62
C TYR A 92 6.06 -9.06 14.86
N VAL A 93 5.37 -8.03 14.38
CA VAL A 93 6.00 -6.94 13.62
C VAL A 93 6.53 -5.80 14.52
N HIS A 94 6.09 -5.74 15.78
CA HIS A 94 6.44 -4.65 16.69
C HIS A 94 7.77 -4.86 17.45
N GLY A 95 8.49 -5.93 17.19
CA GLY A 95 9.79 -6.22 17.79
C GLY A 95 10.04 -7.71 18.00
N GLY A 96 11.27 -8.02 18.48
CA GLY A 96 11.71 -9.39 18.66
C GLY A 96 12.53 -9.92 17.48
N LYS A 97 13.03 -11.18 17.63
CA LYS A 97 13.94 -11.80 16.63
C LYS A 97 13.24 -12.08 15.28
N SER A 98 11.93 -12.28 15.30
CA SER A 98 11.13 -12.58 14.11
C SER A 98 10.56 -11.36 13.39
N ALA A 99 10.66 -10.16 13.97
CA ALA A 99 10.01 -8.97 13.41
C ALA A 99 10.42 -8.68 11.96
N LEU A 100 11.71 -8.73 11.66
CA LEU A 100 12.19 -8.50 10.30
C LEU A 100 11.63 -9.53 9.33
N LEU A 101 11.54 -10.79 9.72
CA LEU A 101 10.97 -11.85 8.88
C LEU A 101 9.49 -11.56 8.56
N PHE A 102 8.68 -11.20 9.57
CA PHE A 102 7.27 -10.89 9.38
C PHE A 102 7.06 -9.63 8.55
N ILE A 103 7.92 -8.61 8.72
CA ILE A 103 7.89 -7.39 7.91
C ILE A 103 8.20 -7.69 6.44
N LEU A 104 9.26 -8.44 6.17
CA LEU A 104 9.63 -8.83 4.80
C LEU A 104 8.56 -9.71 4.16
N LEU A 105 8.01 -10.68 4.90
CA LEU A 105 6.94 -11.54 4.43
C LEU A 105 5.67 -10.73 4.11
N GLY A 106 5.28 -9.81 4.97
CA GLY A 106 4.13 -8.94 4.75
C GLY A 106 4.29 -8.07 3.51
N PHE A 107 5.47 -7.48 3.31
CA PHE A 107 5.79 -6.72 2.10
C PHE A 107 5.68 -7.58 0.83
N LEU A 108 6.24 -8.79 0.84
CA LEU A 108 6.18 -9.70 -0.31
C LEU A 108 4.75 -10.16 -0.61
N LEU A 109 3.97 -10.47 0.43
CA LEU A 109 2.56 -10.84 0.29
C LEU A 109 1.73 -9.71 -0.30
N PHE A 110 1.93 -8.48 0.20
CA PHE A 110 1.26 -7.31 -0.36
C PHE A 110 1.56 -7.17 -1.85
N ARG A 111 2.83 -7.16 -2.25
CA ARG A 111 3.22 -7.08 -3.67
C ARG A 111 2.68 -8.24 -4.51
N LEU A 112 2.62 -9.44 -3.96
CA LEU A 112 2.05 -10.59 -4.64
C LEU A 112 0.55 -10.37 -4.94
N PHE A 113 -0.24 -9.94 -3.95
CA PHE A 113 -1.67 -9.73 -4.12
C PHE A 113 -2.00 -8.50 -4.96
N ASP A 114 -1.23 -7.43 -4.84
CA ASP A 114 -1.34 -6.23 -5.65
C ASP A 114 -1.07 -6.54 -7.15
N ILE A 115 -0.03 -7.29 -7.47
CA ILE A 115 0.29 -7.64 -8.86
C ILE A 115 -0.68 -8.67 -9.43
N THR A 116 -1.04 -9.71 -8.66
CA THR A 116 -1.88 -10.82 -9.16
C THR A 116 -3.36 -10.49 -9.13
N LYS A 117 -3.77 -9.58 -8.23
CA LYS A 117 -5.16 -9.12 -8.04
C LYS A 117 -6.18 -10.26 -8.01
N PRO A 118 -6.03 -11.25 -7.09
CA PRO A 118 -6.93 -12.39 -7.01
C PRO A 118 -8.32 -12.01 -6.45
N PHE A 119 -9.27 -12.93 -6.55
CA PHE A 119 -10.54 -12.93 -5.81
C PHE A 119 -11.32 -11.60 -5.83
N GLY A 120 -11.49 -11.00 -7.02
CA GLY A 120 -12.37 -9.84 -7.18
C GLY A 120 -11.70 -8.47 -6.96
N ILE A 121 -10.42 -8.40 -6.61
CA ILE A 121 -9.68 -7.12 -6.50
C ILE A 121 -9.82 -6.32 -7.80
N LYS A 122 -9.68 -6.96 -8.97
CA LYS A 122 -9.90 -6.32 -10.30
C LYS A 122 -11.28 -5.68 -10.47
N ALA A 123 -12.29 -6.07 -9.70
CA ALA A 123 -13.59 -5.45 -9.77
C ALA A 123 -13.61 -4.06 -9.11
N LEU A 124 -12.75 -3.83 -8.10
CA LEU A 124 -12.61 -2.57 -7.39
C LEU A 124 -12.01 -1.48 -8.27
N GLU A 125 -11.09 -1.82 -9.19
CA GLU A 125 -10.53 -0.89 -10.19
C GLU A 125 -11.61 -0.22 -11.07
N LYS A 126 -12.81 -0.82 -11.13
CA LYS A 126 -13.93 -0.26 -11.91
C LYS A 126 -14.65 0.88 -11.18
N LEU A 127 -14.40 1.06 -9.91
CA LEU A 127 -14.98 2.16 -9.13
C LEU A 127 -14.49 3.51 -9.64
N PRO A 128 -15.30 4.56 -9.49
CA PRO A 128 -14.95 5.88 -10.01
C PRO A 128 -13.90 6.59 -9.14
N GLY A 129 -13.02 7.32 -9.81
CA GLY A 129 -12.05 8.24 -9.17
C GLY A 129 -11.08 7.53 -8.25
N GLY A 130 -10.72 8.17 -7.15
CA GLY A 130 -9.75 7.65 -6.18
C GLY A 130 -10.17 6.37 -5.48
N LEU A 131 -11.47 6.04 -5.44
CA LEU A 131 -11.93 4.76 -4.90
C LEU A 131 -11.39 3.58 -5.69
N GLY A 132 -11.44 3.64 -7.03
CA GLY A 132 -10.93 2.56 -7.87
C GLY A 132 -9.41 2.41 -7.80
N ILE A 133 -8.70 3.51 -7.53
CA ILE A 133 -7.23 3.54 -7.45
C ILE A 133 -6.75 2.96 -6.10
N VAL A 134 -7.43 3.29 -4.99
CA VAL A 134 -6.93 2.97 -3.65
C VAL A 134 -7.50 1.67 -3.10
N LEU A 135 -8.77 1.33 -3.41
CA LEU A 135 -9.43 0.17 -2.78
C LEU A 135 -8.91 -1.17 -3.27
N ASP A 136 -8.35 -1.28 -4.45
CA ASP A 136 -7.70 -2.50 -4.91
C ASP A 136 -6.44 -2.80 -4.08
N ASP A 137 -5.63 -1.79 -3.78
CA ASP A 137 -4.46 -1.91 -2.90
C ASP A 137 -4.85 -2.18 -1.45
N VAL A 138 -5.90 -1.53 -0.96
CA VAL A 138 -6.46 -1.82 0.38
C VAL A 138 -6.89 -3.28 0.48
N MET A 139 -7.53 -3.84 -0.55
CA MET A 139 -7.92 -5.25 -0.56
C MET A 139 -6.70 -6.18 -0.66
N ALA A 140 -5.69 -5.82 -1.44
CA ALA A 140 -4.42 -6.54 -1.48
C ALA A 140 -3.75 -6.57 -0.09
N ALA A 141 -3.76 -5.42 0.61
CA ALA A 141 -3.24 -5.31 1.97
C ALA A 141 -4.04 -6.16 2.97
N ILE A 142 -5.37 -6.19 2.89
CA ILE A 142 -6.22 -7.04 3.74
C ILE A 142 -5.90 -8.52 3.51
N TYR A 143 -5.75 -8.97 2.26
CA TYR A 143 -5.38 -10.37 1.99
C TYR A 143 -3.99 -10.70 2.50
N ALA A 144 -3.03 -9.80 2.33
CA ALA A 144 -1.68 -9.95 2.89
C ALA A 144 -1.72 -10.04 4.42
N ASN A 145 -2.49 -9.19 5.09
CA ASN A 145 -2.70 -9.18 6.53
C ASN A 145 -3.29 -10.50 7.04
N LEU A 146 -4.35 -11.00 6.39
CA LEU A 146 -4.98 -12.28 6.76
C LEU A 146 -4.00 -13.46 6.66
N VAL A 147 -3.23 -13.53 5.57
CA VAL A 147 -2.21 -14.58 5.41
C VAL A 147 -1.12 -14.42 6.45
N LEU A 148 -0.66 -13.21 6.71
CA LEU A 148 0.37 -12.93 7.70
C LEU A 148 -0.08 -13.30 9.13
N HIS A 149 -1.35 -13.11 9.47
CA HIS A 149 -1.93 -13.57 10.73
C HIS A 149 -2.02 -15.08 10.80
N GLY A 150 -2.36 -15.76 9.70
CA GLY A 150 -2.33 -17.23 9.62
C GLY A 150 -0.93 -17.79 9.89
N VAL A 151 0.10 -17.16 9.29
CA VAL A 151 1.52 -17.51 9.54
C VAL A 151 1.90 -17.24 11.01
N ALA A 152 1.46 -16.10 11.57
CA ALA A 152 1.71 -15.76 12.96
C ALA A 152 1.10 -16.78 13.93
N TRP A 153 -0.12 -17.22 13.65
CA TRP A 153 -0.78 -18.27 14.43
C TRP A 153 -0.02 -19.60 14.37
N LEU A 154 0.40 -20.03 13.18
CA LEU A 154 1.23 -21.24 13.02
C LEU A 154 2.57 -21.10 13.76
N TRP A 155 3.20 -19.94 13.66
CA TRP A 155 4.47 -19.65 14.34
C TRP A 155 4.36 -19.75 15.86
N ALA A 156 3.20 -19.37 16.42
CA ALA A 156 2.95 -19.46 17.85
C ALA A 156 2.71 -20.87 18.36
N THR A 157 2.40 -21.82 17.45
CA THR A 157 2.12 -23.24 17.80
C THR A 157 3.33 -24.15 17.65
N LEU A 158 4.42 -23.65 17.06
CA LEU A 158 5.70 -24.35 16.88
C LEU A 158 6.67 -24.03 18.03
#